data_2adb4fe4d51d271b88ee0a3a64842111
#
_entry.id   2adb4fe4d51d271b88ee0a3a64842111
#
_cell.length_a   1.000
_cell.length_b   1.000
_cell.length_c   1.000
_cell.angle_alpha   90.00
_cell.angle_beta   90.00
_cell.angle_gamma   90.00
#
_symmetry.space_group_name_H-M   'P 1'
#
loop_
_entity.id
_entity.type
_entity.pdbx_description
1 polymer ?
#
loop_
_entity_poly.entity_id
_entity_poly.type
_entity_poly.pdbx_seq_one_letter_code
_entity_poly.pdbx_strand_id
1 'polypeptide(L)'
;MLNEKIAKLMNEQINKELYSAYLYLEFANKLEDDGLNGFANWYFIQAQEEKDHALILRNYLIDNSVKVALDTINKPTDSFKTVEEILRAGLAHEEFISASINNIYGEAFALKDFKTMQFLDYFVKEQVEEEKNANDMISKYRLFGSDPKGLYMLNNELASRVYTPSSMLTAK
;
A
#
# COMPACT_ATOMS: atom_id res chain seq x y z
N MET A 1 -28.72 -2.64 -0.86
CA MET A 1 -27.75 -3.34 0.02
C MET A 1 -26.55 -3.74 -0.81
N LEU A 2 -25.37 -3.68 -0.27
CA LEU A 2 -24.16 -4.18 -0.95
C LEU A 2 -24.28 -5.71 -1.11
N ASN A 3 -23.81 -6.24 -2.25
CA ASN A 3 -23.82 -7.68 -2.49
C ASN A 3 -22.88 -8.38 -1.49
N GLU A 4 -23.29 -9.54 -0.96
CA GLU A 4 -22.54 -10.29 0.06
C GLU A 4 -21.14 -10.70 -0.41
N LYS A 5 -20.96 -11.05 -1.68
CA LYS A 5 -19.67 -11.41 -2.25
C LYS A 5 -18.72 -10.21 -2.27
N ILE A 6 -19.22 -9.03 -2.67
CA ILE A 6 -18.45 -7.78 -2.64
C ILE A 6 -18.10 -7.41 -1.20
N ALA A 7 -19.08 -7.48 -0.29
CA ALA A 7 -18.86 -7.20 1.13
C ALA A 7 -17.76 -8.08 1.73
N LYS A 8 -17.74 -9.38 1.39
CA LYS A 8 -16.70 -10.31 1.82
C LYS A 8 -15.33 -9.92 1.27
N LEU A 9 -15.23 -9.69 -0.04
CA LEU A 9 -13.97 -9.31 -0.70
C LEU A 9 -13.41 -8.01 -0.14
N MET A 10 -14.26 -7.03 0.15
CA MET A 10 -13.82 -5.77 0.77
C MET A 10 -13.34 -5.94 2.21
N ASN A 11 -13.97 -6.82 3.02
CA ASN A 11 -13.45 -7.16 4.35
C ASN A 11 -12.06 -7.84 4.24
N GLU A 12 -11.90 -8.75 3.29
CA GLU A 12 -10.59 -9.36 3.02
C GLU A 12 -9.56 -8.33 2.56
N GLN A 13 -9.99 -7.32 1.78
CA GLN A 13 -9.10 -6.25 1.32
C GLN A 13 -8.67 -5.35 2.49
N ILE A 14 -9.55 -4.98 3.41
CA ILE A 14 -9.17 -4.25 4.62
C ILE A 14 -8.00 -4.96 5.34
N ASN A 15 -8.08 -6.28 5.46
CA ASN A 15 -7.03 -7.07 6.10
C ASN A 15 -5.71 -7.07 5.31
N LYS A 16 -5.80 -7.06 3.98
CA LYS A 16 -4.62 -6.96 3.11
C LYS A 16 -3.93 -5.61 3.23
N GLU A 17 -4.69 -4.50 3.24
CA GLU A 17 -4.13 -3.15 3.45
C GLU A 17 -3.47 -3.01 4.83
N LEU A 18 -4.10 -3.57 5.88
CA LEU A 18 -3.48 -3.60 7.21
C LEU A 18 -2.22 -4.46 7.25
N TYR A 19 -2.17 -5.55 6.47
CA TYR A 19 -0.94 -6.32 6.30
C TYR A 19 0.12 -5.53 5.52
N SER A 20 -0.26 -4.79 4.46
CA SER A 20 0.65 -3.89 3.74
C SER A 20 1.30 -2.88 4.69
N ALA A 21 0.49 -2.23 5.53
CA ALA A 21 0.99 -1.30 6.54
C ALA A 21 2.01 -1.97 7.47
N TYR A 22 1.73 -3.19 7.90
CA TYR A 22 2.62 -3.94 8.80
C TYR A 22 3.90 -4.40 8.11
N LEU A 23 3.81 -4.83 6.84
CA LEU A 23 4.96 -5.19 6.00
C LEU A 23 5.88 -3.97 5.78
N TYR A 24 5.32 -2.81 5.48
CA TYR A 24 6.10 -1.60 5.23
C TYR A 24 6.73 -1.03 6.50
N LEU A 25 6.12 -1.24 7.67
CA LEU A 25 6.78 -0.97 8.95
C LEU A 25 8.01 -1.88 9.16
N GLU A 26 7.94 -3.15 8.75
CA GLU A 26 9.09 -4.05 8.83
C GLU A 26 10.22 -3.63 7.87
N PHE A 27 9.88 -3.20 6.64
CA PHE A 27 10.86 -2.61 5.74
C PHE A 27 11.52 -1.36 6.32
N ALA A 28 10.71 -0.48 6.93
CA ALA A 28 11.23 0.73 7.58
C ALA A 28 12.18 0.39 8.72
N ASN A 29 11.84 -0.55 9.60
CA ASN A 29 12.69 -1.00 10.71
C ASN A 29 14.03 -1.53 10.20
N LYS A 30 14.01 -2.41 9.20
CA LYS A 30 15.24 -2.98 8.62
C LYS A 30 16.14 -1.90 7.99
N LEU A 31 15.55 -0.95 7.28
CA LEU A 31 16.29 0.14 6.65
C LEU A 31 16.84 1.14 7.67
N GLU A 32 16.14 1.36 8.78
CA GLU A 32 16.64 2.15 9.92
C GLU A 32 17.85 1.47 10.56
N ASP A 33 17.78 0.16 10.81
CA ASP A 33 18.90 -0.64 11.35
C ASP A 33 20.13 -0.60 10.43
N ASP A 34 19.93 -0.50 9.12
CA ASP A 34 21.00 -0.39 8.13
C ASP A 34 21.52 1.07 7.98
N GLY A 35 20.98 2.05 8.75
CA GLY A 35 21.38 3.46 8.71
C GLY A 35 20.82 4.23 7.50
N LEU A 36 19.80 3.72 6.83
CA LEU A 36 19.18 4.31 5.65
C LEU A 36 17.86 5.02 5.99
N ASN A 37 17.95 6.01 6.86
CA ASN A 37 16.80 6.71 7.46
C ASN A 37 15.87 7.37 6.43
N GLY A 38 16.36 7.73 5.25
CA GLY A 38 15.51 8.26 4.17
C GLY A 38 14.66 7.19 3.52
N PHE A 39 15.23 6.03 3.22
CA PHE A 39 14.46 4.86 2.76
C PHE A 39 13.49 4.37 3.84
N ALA A 40 13.93 4.37 5.12
CA ALA A 40 13.08 4.03 6.25
C ALA A 40 11.88 4.99 6.36
N ASN A 41 12.10 6.30 6.24
CA ASN A 41 11.05 7.30 6.22
C ASN A 41 10.05 7.08 5.07
N TRP A 42 10.54 6.72 3.88
CA TRP A 42 9.68 6.40 2.74
C TRP A 42 8.68 5.30 3.09
N TYR A 43 9.17 4.14 3.58
CA TYR A 43 8.32 3.01 3.93
C TYR A 43 7.47 3.26 5.19
N PHE A 44 7.96 4.06 6.14
CA PHE A 44 7.15 4.48 7.27
C PHE A 44 5.92 5.30 6.84
N ILE A 45 6.08 6.15 5.82
CA ILE A 45 4.97 6.90 5.24
C ILE A 45 4.04 5.97 4.45
N GLN A 46 4.58 5.07 3.62
CA GLN A 46 3.77 4.03 2.96
C GLN A 46 2.90 3.28 3.97
N ALA A 47 3.45 2.86 5.10
CA ALA A 47 2.69 2.17 6.13
C ALA A 47 1.49 2.99 6.67
N GLN A 48 1.62 4.32 6.71
CA GLN A 48 0.51 5.20 7.11
C GLN A 48 -0.55 5.31 6.00
N GLU A 49 -0.13 5.38 4.74
CA GLU A 49 -1.02 5.43 3.58
C GLU A 49 -1.82 4.14 3.44
N GLU A 50 -1.19 2.97 3.62
CA GLU A 50 -1.88 1.68 3.63
C GLU A 50 -2.94 1.56 4.75
N LYS A 51 -2.63 2.10 5.91
CA LYS A 51 -3.63 2.21 6.99
C LYS A 51 -4.80 3.09 6.57
N ASP A 52 -4.55 4.18 5.84
CA ASP A 52 -5.62 5.04 5.32
C ASP A 52 -6.48 4.27 4.31
N HIS A 53 -5.88 3.48 3.42
CA HIS A 53 -6.60 2.61 2.47
C HIS A 53 -7.54 1.64 3.21
N ALA A 54 -7.06 0.99 4.25
CA ALA A 54 -7.88 0.12 5.08
C ALA A 54 -9.07 0.87 5.72
N LEU A 55 -8.86 2.09 6.22
CA LEU A 55 -9.91 2.91 6.82
C LEU A 55 -10.92 3.42 5.80
N ILE A 56 -10.51 3.74 4.58
CA ILE A 56 -11.40 4.14 3.47
C ILE A 56 -12.35 2.99 3.13
N LEU A 57 -11.82 1.78 2.93
CA LEU A 57 -12.62 0.56 2.69
C LEU A 57 -13.58 0.26 3.85
N ARG A 58 -13.08 0.37 5.07
CA ARG A 58 -13.89 0.20 6.29
C ARG A 58 -15.07 1.18 6.31
N ASN A 59 -14.83 2.45 6.06
CA ASN A 59 -15.87 3.48 6.06
C ASN A 59 -16.92 3.18 4.97
N TYR A 60 -16.49 2.81 3.78
CA TYR A 60 -17.39 2.40 2.71
C TYR A 60 -18.32 1.25 3.11
N LEU A 61 -17.82 0.22 3.79
CA LEU A 61 -18.65 -0.88 4.30
C LEU A 61 -19.67 -0.38 5.31
N ILE A 62 -19.27 0.47 6.26
CA ILE A 62 -20.16 1.04 7.29
C ILE A 62 -21.26 1.88 6.65
N ASP A 63 -20.91 2.74 5.69
CA ASP A 63 -21.86 3.61 4.96
C ASP A 63 -22.87 2.79 4.14
N ASN A 64 -22.51 1.56 3.78
CA ASN A 64 -23.38 0.60 3.11
C ASN A 64 -24.09 -0.36 4.08
N SER A 65 -24.05 -0.08 5.41
CA SER A 65 -24.68 -0.91 6.45
C SER A 65 -24.17 -2.35 6.49
N VAL A 66 -22.89 -2.55 6.12
CA VAL A 66 -22.22 -3.85 6.17
C VAL A 66 -21.37 -3.95 7.43
N LYS A 67 -21.45 -5.10 8.10
CA LYS A 67 -20.59 -5.39 9.25
C LYS A 67 -19.13 -5.52 8.80
N VAL A 68 -18.25 -4.73 9.40
CA VAL A 68 -16.82 -4.89 9.26
C VAL A 68 -16.34 -6.06 10.12
N ALA A 69 -15.58 -6.96 9.51
CA ALA A 69 -14.96 -8.10 10.16
C ALA A 69 -13.46 -8.07 9.91
N LEU A 70 -12.69 -7.89 10.99
CA LEU A 70 -11.24 -7.95 10.93
C LEU A 70 -10.76 -9.38 11.17
N ASP A 71 -9.72 -9.77 10.48
CA ASP A 71 -9.08 -11.09 10.62
C ASP A 71 -7.64 -10.93 11.14
N THR A 72 -6.94 -12.02 11.31
CA THR A 72 -5.56 -12.05 11.77
C THR A 72 -4.63 -11.40 10.74
N ILE A 73 -3.73 -10.54 11.20
CA ILE A 73 -2.62 -10.03 10.40
C ILE A 73 -1.41 -10.93 10.67
N ASN A 74 -0.92 -11.57 9.62
CA ASN A 74 0.25 -12.43 9.73
C ASN A 74 1.53 -11.62 10.01
N LYS A 75 2.52 -12.25 10.67
CA LYS A 75 3.85 -11.66 10.79
C LYS A 75 4.44 -11.46 9.39
N PRO A 76 4.95 -10.26 9.04
CA PRO A 76 5.63 -10.04 7.78
C PRO A 76 6.97 -10.80 7.75
N THR A 77 7.48 -11.06 6.55
CA THR A 77 8.82 -11.62 6.39
C THR A 77 9.89 -10.58 6.78
N ASP A 78 10.93 -11.04 7.46
CA ASP A 78 12.07 -10.25 7.93
C ASP A 78 13.42 -10.71 7.31
N SER A 79 13.36 -11.56 6.27
CA SER A 79 14.53 -12.25 5.73
C SER A 79 15.32 -11.46 4.67
N PHE A 80 15.02 -10.18 4.46
CA PHE A 80 15.69 -9.33 3.47
C PHE A 80 17.12 -8.99 3.88
N LYS A 81 18.06 -9.15 2.94
CA LYS A 81 19.50 -8.91 3.15
C LYS A 81 19.99 -7.64 2.51
N THR A 82 19.28 -7.14 1.49
CA THR A 82 19.69 -5.98 0.70
C THR A 82 18.53 -5.01 0.51
N VAL A 83 18.86 -3.74 0.27
CA VAL A 83 17.87 -2.72 -0.10
C VAL A 83 17.11 -3.12 -1.36
N GLU A 84 17.82 -3.68 -2.35
CA GLU A 84 17.17 -4.10 -3.61
C GLU A 84 16.11 -5.19 -3.39
N GLU A 85 16.36 -6.13 -2.49
CA GLU A 85 15.36 -7.16 -2.13
C GLU A 85 14.11 -6.53 -1.51
N ILE A 86 14.27 -5.54 -0.63
CA ILE A 86 13.15 -4.80 -0.02
C ILE A 86 12.36 -4.05 -1.10
N LEU A 87 13.03 -3.31 -1.98
CA LEU A 87 12.38 -2.54 -3.04
C LEU A 87 11.58 -3.46 -4.00
N ARG A 88 12.16 -4.61 -4.37
CA ARG A 88 11.48 -5.59 -5.22
C ARG A 88 10.31 -6.26 -4.52
N ALA A 89 10.44 -6.54 -3.23
CA ALA A 89 9.34 -7.08 -2.45
C ALA A 89 8.20 -6.07 -2.33
N GLY A 90 8.51 -4.78 -2.19
CA GLY A 90 7.52 -3.71 -2.23
C GLY A 90 6.76 -3.69 -3.55
N LEU A 91 7.45 -3.68 -4.69
CA LEU A 91 6.80 -3.73 -6.01
C LEU A 91 5.91 -4.96 -6.18
N ALA A 92 6.42 -6.16 -5.85
CA ALA A 92 5.66 -7.39 -5.96
C ALA A 92 4.40 -7.37 -5.07
N HIS A 93 4.48 -6.69 -3.91
CA HIS A 93 3.34 -6.52 -3.03
C HIS A 93 2.30 -5.56 -3.64
N GLU A 94 2.71 -4.44 -4.23
CA GLU A 94 1.78 -3.52 -4.93
C GLU A 94 1.09 -4.21 -6.11
N GLU A 95 1.80 -5.00 -6.90
CA GLU A 95 1.21 -5.81 -7.97
C GLU A 95 0.16 -6.79 -7.45
N PHE A 96 0.40 -7.39 -6.27
CA PHE A 96 -0.57 -8.27 -5.60
C PHE A 96 -1.81 -7.49 -5.13
N ILE A 97 -1.65 -6.30 -4.55
CA ILE A 97 -2.76 -5.43 -4.14
C ILE A 97 -3.57 -4.98 -5.36
N SER A 98 -2.90 -4.55 -6.44
CA SER A 98 -3.55 -4.20 -7.71
C SER A 98 -4.42 -5.34 -8.26
N ALA A 99 -3.89 -6.57 -8.28
CA ALA A 99 -4.65 -7.73 -8.71
C ALA A 99 -5.88 -7.98 -7.81
N SER A 100 -5.74 -7.74 -6.50
CA SER A 100 -6.83 -7.89 -5.54
C SER A 100 -7.93 -6.83 -5.75
N ILE A 101 -7.56 -5.56 -5.91
CA ILE A 101 -8.51 -4.47 -6.22
C ILE A 101 -9.22 -4.73 -7.55
N ASN A 102 -8.49 -5.12 -8.59
CA ASN A 102 -9.06 -5.47 -9.90
C ASN A 102 -10.05 -6.63 -9.81
N ASN A 103 -9.80 -7.62 -8.94
CA ASN A 103 -10.75 -8.71 -8.72
C ASN A 103 -12.07 -8.18 -8.11
N ILE A 104 -12.02 -7.29 -7.12
CA ILE A 104 -13.23 -6.69 -6.53
C ILE A 104 -13.97 -5.86 -7.57
N TYR A 105 -13.24 -5.08 -8.36
CA TYR A 105 -13.79 -4.26 -9.43
C TYR A 105 -14.49 -5.12 -10.50
N GLY A 106 -13.87 -6.23 -10.91
CA GLY A 106 -14.47 -7.20 -11.85
C GLY A 106 -15.76 -7.82 -11.34
N GLU A 107 -15.84 -8.15 -10.05
CA GLU A 107 -17.07 -8.64 -9.43
C GLU A 107 -18.17 -7.55 -9.39
N ALA A 108 -17.80 -6.32 -9.05
CA ALA A 108 -18.74 -5.20 -9.09
C ALA A 108 -19.28 -4.94 -10.51
N PHE A 109 -18.40 -5.03 -11.52
CA PHE A 109 -18.78 -4.92 -12.93
C PHE A 109 -19.77 -6.02 -13.35
N ALA A 110 -19.48 -7.27 -12.99
CA ALA A 110 -20.34 -8.42 -13.32
C ALA A 110 -21.73 -8.29 -12.68
N LEU A 111 -21.82 -7.68 -11.50
CA LEU A 111 -23.06 -7.42 -10.78
C LEU A 111 -23.74 -6.10 -11.16
N LYS A 112 -23.13 -5.30 -12.04
CA LYS A 112 -23.56 -3.93 -12.41
C LYS A 112 -23.68 -3.01 -11.18
N ASP A 113 -22.84 -3.22 -10.18
CA ASP A 113 -22.76 -2.36 -8.99
C ASP A 113 -21.90 -1.13 -9.29
N PHE A 114 -22.45 -0.18 -10.03
CA PHE A 114 -21.78 1.02 -10.47
C PHE A 114 -21.32 1.90 -9.31
N LYS A 115 -22.01 1.85 -8.18
CA LYS A 115 -21.61 2.61 -6.98
C LYS A 115 -20.29 2.07 -6.41
N THR A 116 -20.17 0.75 -6.31
CA THR A 116 -18.92 0.12 -5.87
C THR A 116 -17.79 0.36 -6.87
N MET A 117 -18.06 0.28 -8.16
CA MET A 117 -17.07 0.59 -9.20
C MET A 117 -16.56 2.04 -9.05
N GLN A 118 -17.45 3.02 -8.94
CA GLN A 118 -17.08 4.42 -8.75
C GLN A 118 -16.25 4.65 -7.46
N PHE A 119 -16.57 3.93 -6.39
CA PHE A 119 -15.75 3.97 -5.18
C PHE A 119 -14.36 3.39 -5.41
N LEU A 120 -14.27 2.27 -6.12
CA LEU A 120 -13.00 1.59 -6.41
C LEU A 120 -12.13 2.32 -7.44
N ASP A 121 -12.67 3.24 -8.23
CA ASP A 121 -11.89 4.08 -9.17
C ASP A 121 -10.74 4.81 -8.46
N TYR A 122 -10.94 5.22 -7.21
CA TYR A 122 -9.88 5.79 -6.37
C TYR A 122 -8.73 4.81 -6.22
N PHE A 123 -9.00 3.57 -5.79
CA PHE A 123 -7.96 2.55 -5.56
C PHE A 123 -7.26 2.11 -6.85
N VAL A 124 -8.00 2.01 -7.96
CA VAL A 124 -7.39 1.71 -9.27
C VAL A 124 -6.40 2.79 -9.67
N LYS A 125 -6.71 4.06 -9.41
CA LYS A 125 -5.81 5.18 -9.70
C LYS A 125 -4.60 5.18 -8.76
N GLU A 126 -4.81 4.99 -7.46
CA GLU A 126 -3.71 4.89 -6.48
C GLU A 126 -2.74 3.77 -6.85
N GLN A 127 -3.22 2.57 -7.21
CA GLN A 127 -2.36 1.44 -7.57
C GLN A 127 -1.48 1.72 -8.81
N VAL A 128 -1.96 2.50 -9.80
CA VAL A 128 -1.11 2.95 -10.91
C VAL A 128 0.04 3.82 -10.40
N GLU A 129 -0.22 4.67 -9.41
CA GLU A 129 0.80 5.54 -8.80
C GLU A 129 1.75 4.74 -7.91
N GLU A 130 1.26 3.80 -7.09
CA GLU A 130 2.05 2.97 -6.20
C GLU A 130 3.03 2.07 -6.97
N GLU A 131 2.56 1.36 -8.00
CA GLU A 131 3.43 0.55 -8.84
C GLU A 131 4.48 1.42 -9.57
N LYS A 132 4.08 2.59 -10.05
CA LYS A 132 5.00 3.53 -10.69
C LYS A 132 6.06 4.01 -9.71
N ASN A 133 5.69 4.41 -8.50
CA ASN A 133 6.61 4.89 -7.48
C ASN A 133 7.60 3.78 -7.06
N ALA A 134 7.13 2.55 -6.90
CA ALA A 134 7.98 1.39 -6.60
C ALA A 134 8.99 1.11 -7.74
N ASN A 135 8.56 1.16 -9.00
CA ASN A 135 9.44 1.00 -10.17
C ASN A 135 10.46 2.14 -10.29
N ASP A 136 10.05 3.38 -10.07
CA ASP A 136 10.92 4.55 -10.08
C ASP A 136 12.00 4.44 -8.99
N MET A 137 11.63 3.95 -7.79
CA MET A 137 12.55 3.72 -6.69
C MET A 137 13.60 2.66 -7.04
N ILE A 138 13.20 1.53 -7.61
CA ILE A 138 14.11 0.48 -8.07
C ILE A 138 15.06 1.05 -9.13
N SER A 139 14.55 1.84 -10.06
CA SER A 139 15.34 2.46 -11.13
C SER A 139 16.38 3.43 -10.58
N LYS A 140 16.00 4.30 -9.65
CA LYS A 140 16.91 5.22 -8.94
C LYS A 140 17.98 4.46 -8.16
N TYR A 141 17.57 3.41 -7.44
CA TYR A 141 18.51 2.58 -6.68
C TYR A 141 19.53 1.88 -7.58
N ARG A 142 19.13 1.36 -8.75
CA ARG A 142 20.03 0.77 -9.73
C ARG A 142 21.05 1.76 -10.28
N LEU A 143 20.67 3.02 -10.46
CA LEU A 143 21.55 4.07 -10.98
C LEU A 143 22.53 4.59 -9.92
N PHE A 144 22.11 4.68 -8.66
CA PHE A 144 22.83 5.40 -7.64
C PHE A 144 23.22 4.55 -6.42
N GLY A 145 22.54 3.43 -6.18
CA GLY A 145 22.66 2.65 -4.93
C GLY A 145 23.99 1.92 -4.75
N SER A 146 24.73 1.65 -5.82
CA SER A 146 26.06 0.99 -5.76
C SER A 146 27.21 1.96 -5.45
N ASP A 147 27.03 3.25 -5.67
CA ASP A 147 27.98 4.29 -5.30
C ASP A 147 27.62 4.87 -3.92
N PRO A 148 28.54 4.89 -2.94
CA PRO A 148 28.25 5.40 -1.60
C PRO A 148 27.74 6.83 -1.58
N LYS A 149 28.27 7.71 -2.46
CA LYS A 149 27.82 9.10 -2.58
C LYS A 149 26.42 9.19 -3.20
N GLY A 150 26.17 8.40 -4.25
CA GLY A 150 24.87 8.30 -4.90
C GLY A 150 23.80 7.77 -3.95
N LEU A 151 24.12 6.71 -3.18
CA LEU A 151 23.24 6.17 -2.15
C LEU A 151 22.92 7.22 -1.06
N TYR A 152 23.91 7.93 -0.59
CA TYR A 152 23.73 9.02 0.41
C TYR A 152 22.80 10.12 -0.12
N MET A 153 22.99 10.56 -1.38
CA MET A 153 22.12 11.57 -2.00
C MET A 153 20.69 11.08 -2.16
N LEU A 154 20.48 9.85 -2.63
CA LEU A 154 19.16 9.25 -2.76
C LEU A 154 18.46 9.11 -1.40
N ASN A 155 19.18 8.64 -0.39
CA ASN A 155 18.67 8.54 0.97
C ASN A 155 18.22 9.91 1.53
N ASN A 156 18.99 10.98 1.28
CA ASN A 156 18.59 12.33 1.68
C ASN A 156 17.37 12.86 0.92
N GLU A 157 17.24 12.54 -0.37
CA GLU A 157 16.05 12.88 -1.16
C GLU A 157 14.78 12.25 -0.53
N LEU A 158 14.85 10.96 -0.19
CA LEU A 158 13.73 10.22 0.38
C LEU A 158 13.35 10.68 1.79
N ALA A 159 14.30 11.18 2.56
CA ALA A 159 14.05 11.74 3.90
C ALA A 159 13.14 12.98 3.87
N SER A 160 13.02 13.65 2.72
CA SER A 160 12.17 14.84 2.57
C SER A 160 10.68 14.55 2.40
N ARG A 161 10.30 13.29 2.16
CA ARG A 161 8.88 12.90 2.02
C ARG A 161 8.13 13.16 3.33
N VAL A 162 6.92 13.73 3.20
CA VAL A 162 6.04 14.02 4.34
C VAL A 162 4.71 13.32 4.12
N TYR A 163 4.21 12.65 5.14
CA TYR A 163 2.89 12.04 5.11
C TYR A 163 1.78 13.08 5.00
N THR A 164 0.81 12.82 4.13
CA THR A 164 -0.40 13.61 3.98
C THR A 164 -1.60 12.66 4.02
N PRO A 165 -2.52 12.79 4.98
CA PRO A 165 -3.70 11.94 5.06
C PRO A 165 -4.52 11.99 3.77
N SER A 166 -5.10 10.84 3.38
CA SER A 166 -5.95 10.77 2.20
C SER A 166 -7.14 11.74 2.29
N SER A 167 -7.41 12.45 1.19
CA SER A 167 -8.59 13.31 1.06
C SER A 167 -9.91 12.56 1.27
N MET A 168 -9.94 11.25 0.97
CA MET A 168 -11.10 10.37 1.20
C MET A 168 -11.43 10.19 2.70
N LEU A 169 -10.48 10.43 3.60
CA LEU A 169 -10.69 10.40 5.06
C LEU A 169 -10.96 11.78 5.65
N THR A 170 -10.48 12.84 5.02
CA THR A 170 -10.57 14.22 5.55
C THR A 170 -11.78 14.99 5.03
N ALA A 171 -12.36 14.57 3.90
CA ALA A 171 -13.59 15.15 3.36
C ALA A 171 -14.82 14.61 4.14
N LYS A 172 -15.24 15.35 5.17
CA LYS A 172 -16.53 15.19 5.87
C LYS A 172 -17.38 16.43 5.71
#